data_da48a0f3f8acb8a69b9f800d2486ab1d
#
_entry.id   da48a0f3f8acb8a69b9f800d2486ab1d
#
_cell.length_a   1.000
_cell.length_b   1.000
_cell.length_c   1.000
_cell.angle_alpha   90.00
_cell.angle_beta   90.00
_cell.angle_gamma   90.00
#
_symmetry.space_group_name_H-M   'P 1'
#
loop_
_entity.id
_entity.type
_entity.pdbx_description
1 polymer ?
#
loop_
_entity_poly.entity_id
_entity_poly.type
_entity_poly.pdbx_seq_one_letter_code
_entity_poly.pdbx_strand_id
1 'polypeptide(L)'
;LEWATPNQIAKVDKAYDAAMGVDVNWTDFSTGVGMTEAMLAGDIDIAYSQGLAPFVTAIQQGAPLKMVAIAVVYEANDCFVRGDLSITSANATELEGKTVAVPLNTMADFSFRKQMAALNVDTSTMTIVDQAPPDGAASLTDGSVDMACIFGGASAKIAGEAGVPIMSSQEKKDAGIGSFDVISVTEK
;
A
#
# COMPACT_ATOMS: atom_id res chain seq x y z
N LEU A 1 5.21 -5.97 6.83
CA LEU A 1 5.00 -5.79 5.39
C LEU A 1 5.79 -6.84 4.60
N GLU A 2 5.20 -7.41 3.57
CA GLU A 2 5.76 -8.48 2.73
C GLU A 2 6.85 -7.98 1.76
N TRP A 3 7.76 -7.14 2.22
CA TRP A 3 8.78 -6.51 1.36
C TRP A 3 10.17 -7.05 1.62
N ALA A 4 10.77 -7.63 0.59
CA ALA A 4 12.18 -8.05 0.61
C ALA A 4 13.09 -6.81 0.38
N THR A 5 13.26 -5.98 1.39
CA THR A 5 14.14 -4.80 1.36
C THR A 5 15.51 -5.13 1.94
N PRO A 6 16.56 -4.34 1.63
CA PRO A 6 17.89 -4.48 2.27
C PRO A 6 17.85 -4.45 3.79
N ASN A 7 16.84 -3.81 4.37
CA ASN A 7 16.57 -3.77 5.81
C ASN A 7 16.42 -5.17 6.43
N GLN A 8 15.92 -6.17 5.69
CA GLN A 8 15.79 -7.54 6.19
C GLN A 8 17.14 -8.16 6.51
N ILE A 9 18.19 -7.83 5.75
CA ILE A 9 19.55 -8.26 6.04
C ILE A 9 20.03 -7.63 7.35
N ALA A 10 19.88 -6.33 7.49
CA ALA A 10 20.26 -5.60 8.71
C ALA A 10 19.50 -6.08 9.96
N LYS A 11 18.23 -6.50 9.80
CA LYS A 11 17.44 -7.14 10.87
C LYS A 11 18.04 -8.48 11.29
N VAL A 12 18.38 -9.36 10.32
CA VAL A 12 18.95 -10.68 10.59
C VAL A 12 20.34 -10.56 11.23
N ASP A 13 21.15 -9.66 10.71
CA ASP A 13 22.54 -9.42 11.18
C ASP A 13 22.60 -8.61 12.49
N LYS A 14 21.45 -8.21 13.04
CA LYS A 14 21.36 -7.34 14.23
C LYS A 14 22.18 -6.05 14.10
N ALA A 15 22.26 -5.51 12.89
CA ALA A 15 23.09 -4.32 12.61
C ALA A 15 22.54 -3.07 13.35
N TYR A 16 21.22 -2.98 13.54
CA TYR A 16 20.60 -1.88 14.31
C TYR A 16 20.89 -2.00 15.79
N ASP A 17 20.82 -3.22 16.37
CA ASP A 17 21.15 -3.49 17.76
C ASP A 17 22.59 -3.06 18.04
N ALA A 18 23.52 -3.45 17.19
CA ALA A 18 24.93 -3.10 17.32
C ALA A 18 25.18 -1.57 17.20
N ALA A 19 24.51 -0.91 16.25
CA ALA A 19 24.68 0.52 16.01
C ALA A 19 24.06 1.39 17.12
N MET A 20 22.96 0.96 17.70
CA MET A 20 22.21 1.70 18.72
C MET A 20 22.62 1.32 20.15
N GLY A 21 23.32 0.19 20.34
CA GLY A 21 23.72 -0.33 21.64
C GLY A 21 22.56 -0.81 22.52
N VAL A 22 21.43 -1.17 21.90
CA VAL A 22 20.22 -1.68 22.56
C VAL A 22 19.64 -2.84 21.74
N ASP A 23 18.86 -3.71 22.37
CA ASP A 23 18.11 -4.74 21.64
C ASP A 23 16.97 -4.10 20.85
N VAL A 24 16.86 -4.40 19.57
CA VAL A 24 15.79 -3.93 18.68
C VAL A 24 14.77 -5.03 18.46
N ASN A 25 13.56 -4.80 18.96
CA ASN A 25 12.44 -5.71 18.79
C ASN A 25 11.65 -5.34 17.53
N TRP A 26 11.31 -6.32 16.70
CA TRP A 26 10.60 -6.13 15.44
C TRP A 26 9.17 -6.64 15.53
N THR A 27 8.21 -5.79 15.15
CA THR A 27 6.80 -6.15 15.01
C THR A 27 6.37 -5.91 13.58
N ASP A 28 5.73 -6.89 12.96
CA ASP A 28 5.26 -6.81 11.59
C ASP A 28 3.80 -6.32 11.55
N PHE A 29 3.50 -5.43 10.61
CA PHE A 29 2.16 -4.87 10.38
C PHE A 29 1.73 -5.12 8.94
N SER A 30 0.44 -5.37 8.74
CA SER A 30 -0.15 -5.52 7.40
C SER A 30 -0.35 -4.18 6.69
N THR A 31 -0.52 -3.07 7.44
CA THR A 31 -0.76 -1.73 6.90
C THR A 31 -0.01 -0.64 7.64
N GLY A 32 0.24 0.50 6.97
CA GLY A 32 0.81 1.70 7.60
C GLY A 32 -0.13 2.37 8.59
N VAL A 33 -1.44 2.13 8.49
CA VAL A 33 -2.43 2.59 9.48
C VAL A 33 -2.21 1.89 10.81
N GLY A 34 -2.08 0.55 10.81
CA GLY A 34 -1.77 -0.20 12.03
C GLY A 34 -0.44 0.19 12.67
N MET A 35 0.58 0.57 11.87
CA MET A 35 1.82 1.15 12.41
C MET A 35 1.55 2.46 13.16
N THR A 36 0.74 3.36 12.58
CA THR A 36 0.37 4.63 13.23
C THR A 36 -0.32 4.38 14.57
N GLU A 37 -1.28 3.48 14.60
CA GLU A 37 -2.03 3.13 15.81
C GLU A 37 -1.10 2.60 16.92
N ALA A 38 -0.19 1.70 16.58
CA ALA A 38 0.81 1.17 17.51
C ALA A 38 1.79 2.23 18.02
N MET A 39 2.20 3.20 17.16
CA MET A 39 3.02 4.33 17.60
C MET A 39 2.28 5.24 18.58
N LEU A 40 1.02 5.53 18.30
CA LEU A 40 0.19 6.37 19.17
C LEU A 40 -0.12 5.70 20.52
N ALA A 41 -0.28 4.37 20.51
CA ALA A 41 -0.42 3.56 21.73
C ALA A 41 0.88 3.46 22.55
N GLY A 42 2.04 3.72 21.92
CA GLY A 42 3.35 3.57 22.53
C GLY A 42 3.91 2.15 22.47
N ASP A 43 3.33 1.30 21.63
CA ASP A 43 3.73 -0.10 21.45
C ASP A 43 4.99 -0.23 20.58
N ILE A 44 5.25 0.76 19.71
CA ILE A 44 6.47 0.86 18.91
C ILE A 44 7.02 2.29 18.92
N ASP A 45 8.34 2.43 18.88
CA ASP A 45 9.04 3.71 18.91
C ASP A 45 9.36 4.24 17.51
N ILE A 46 9.59 3.33 16.55
CA ILE A 46 10.00 3.64 15.18
C ILE A 46 9.15 2.82 14.21
N ALA A 47 8.53 3.48 13.22
CA ALA A 47 7.92 2.82 12.09
C ALA A 47 8.86 2.84 10.90
N TYR A 48 9.14 1.68 10.30
CA TYR A 48 9.96 1.53 9.10
C TYR A 48 9.08 1.17 7.90
N SER A 49 9.23 1.92 6.81
CA SER A 49 8.48 1.72 5.55
C SER A 49 6.97 1.92 5.74
N GLN A 50 6.60 2.97 6.48
CA GLN A 50 5.23 3.45 6.54
C GLN A 50 4.93 4.25 5.26
N GLY A 51 3.83 3.93 4.57
CA GLY A 51 3.42 4.67 3.38
C GLY A 51 3.16 6.14 3.67
N LEU A 52 3.47 7.02 2.71
CA LEU A 52 3.32 8.47 2.88
C LEU A 52 1.88 8.87 3.21
N ALA A 53 0.86 8.26 2.57
CA ALA A 53 -0.53 8.62 2.78
C ALA A 53 -1.00 8.39 4.24
N PRO A 54 -0.83 7.21 4.87
CA PRO A 54 -1.18 7.03 6.28
C PRO A 54 -0.39 7.95 7.22
N PHE A 55 0.90 8.20 6.94
CA PHE A 55 1.70 9.13 7.72
C PHE A 55 1.15 10.57 7.66
N VAL A 56 0.88 11.09 6.45
CA VAL A 56 0.34 12.45 6.27
C VAL A 56 -1.05 12.58 6.91
N THR A 57 -1.92 11.58 6.73
CA THR A 57 -3.23 11.56 7.37
C THR A 57 -3.14 11.64 8.89
N ALA A 58 -2.22 10.88 9.50
CA ALA A 58 -1.99 10.93 10.94
C ALA A 58 -1.53 12.33 11.42
N ILE A 59 -0.57 12.93 10.71
CA ILE A 59 -0.08 14.29 11.02
C ILE A 59 -1.23 15.32 10.90
N GLN A 60 -2.06 15.25 9.87
CA GLN A 60 -3.21 16.14 9.70
C GLN A 60 -4.24 16.00 10.83
N GLN A 61 -4.33 14.82 11.43
CA GLN A 61 -5.17 14.55 12.61
C GLN A 61 -4.50 14.92 13.93
N GLY A 62 -3.30 15.50 13.88
CA GLY A 62 -2.57 15.97 15.06
C GLY A 62 -1.72 14.91 15.76
N ALA A 63 -1.42 13.78 15.09
CA ALA A 63 -0.52 12.78 15.64
C ALA A 63 0.91 13.37 15.84
N PRO A 64 1.55 13.18 17.02
CA PRO A 64 2.87 13.70 17.31
C PRO A 64 3.96 12.82 16.68
N LEU A 65 3.96 12.74 15.37
CA LEU A 65 4.88 11.93 14.58
C LEU A 65 5.81 12.81 13.76
N LYS A 66 7.03 12.37 13.58
CA LYS A 66 8.05 13.04 12.78
C LYS A 66 8.69 12.07 11.78
N MET A 67 8.75 12.48 10.51
CA MET A 67 9.54 11.78 9.51
C MET A 67 11.02 12.07 9.72
N VAL A 68 11.84 11.01 9.82
CA VAL A 68 13.30 11.11 10.01
C VAL A 68 14.07 10.71 8.77
N ALA A 69 13.50 9.86 7.90
CA ALA A 69 14.11 9.47 6.63
C ALA A 69 13.07 8.95 5.62
N ILE A 70 13.49 8.84 4.36
CA ILE A 70 12.79 8.10 3.31
C ILE A 70 13.32 6.67 3.33
N ALA A 71 12.43 5.69 3.49
CA ALA A 71 12.79 4.27 3.53
C ALA A 71 12.99 3.70 2.12
N VAL A 72 12.08 4.03 1.21
CA VAL A 72 12.06 3.54 -0.18
C VAL A 72 11.26 4.50 -1.07
N VAL A 73 11.71 4.66 -2.31
CA VAL A 73 10.97 5.36 -3.38
C VAL A 73 10.50 4.30 -4.37
N TYR A 74 9.24 4.35 -4.78
CA TYR A 74 8.66 3.37 -5.68
C TYR A 74 7.59 4.00 -6.58
N GLU A 75 7.23 3.27 -7.63
CA GLU A 75 6.06 3.57 -8.45
C GLU A 75 4.78 3.29 -7.65
N ALA A 76 3.65 3.76 -8.16
CA ALA A 76 2.37 3.51 -7.53
C ALA A 76 2.07 2.00 -7.40
N ASN A 77 1.38 1.64 -6.34
CA ASN A 77 0.87 0.29 -6.15
C ASN A 77 -0.04 -0.13 -7.31
N ASP A 78 -0.04 -1.40 -7.65
CA ASP A 78 -0.86 -1.93 -8.72
C ASP A 78 -2.30 -2.17 -8.25
N CYS A 79 -3.24 -1.85 -9.16
CA CYS A 79 -4.62 -2.30 -9.08
C CYS A 79 -4.81 -3.35 -10.17
N PHE A 80 -5.13 -4.58 -9.77
CA PHE A 80 -5.33 -5.72 -10.65
C PHE A 80 -6.81 -5.92 -10.92
N VAL A 81 -7.18 -5.96 -12.18
CA VAL A 81 -8.54 -6.29 -12.64
C VAL A 81 -8.58 -7.77 -12.96
N ARG A 82 -9.64 -8.46 -12.55
CA ARG A 82 -9.83 -9.88 -12.81
C ARG A 82 -9.73 -10.17 -14.31
N GLY A 83 -8.95 -11.17 -14.68
CA GLY A 83 -8.56 -11.42 -16.07
C GLY A 83 -9.71 -11.75 -17.02
N ASP A 84 -10.79 -12.38 -16.53
CA ASP A 84 -11.96 -12.74 -17.32
C ASP A 84 -12.83 -11.55 -17.77
N LEU A 85 -12.67 -10.38 -17.11
CA LEU A 85 -13.42 -9.17 -17.46
C LEU A 85 -12.88 -8.46 -18.71
N SER A 86 -11.65 -8.75 -19.14
CA SER A 86 -11.01 -8.13 -20.30
C SER A 86 -10.99 -6.59 -20.26
N ILE A 87 -10.97 -5.99 -19.04
CA ILE A 87 -10.89 -4.55 -18.85
C ILE A 87 -9.42 -4.12 -18.79
N THR A 88 -9.08 -3.08 -19.53
CA THR A 88 -7.75 -2.48 -19.63
C THR A 88 -7.83 -0.95 -19.47
N SER A 89 -6.72 -0.25 -19.50
CA SER A 89 -6.71 1.22 -19.49
C SER A 89 -7.53 1.84 -20.64
N ALA A 90 -7.69 1.13 -21.76
CA ALA A 90 -8.42 1.64 -22.93
C ALA A 90 -9.95 1.62 -22.77
N ASN A 91 -10.48 0.75 -21.91
CA ASN A 91 -11.92 0.62 -21.63
C ASN A 91 -12.22 0.68 -20.13
N ALA A 92 -11.41 1.40 -19.36
CA ALA A 92 -11.45 1.41 -17.89
C ALA A 92 -12.78 1.89 -17.31
N THR A 93 -13.60 2.65 -18.04
CA THR A 93 -14.95 3.06 -17.60
C THR A 93 -15.91 1.88 -17.39
N GLU A 94 -15.57 0.69 -17.92
CA GLU A 94 -16.31 -0.55 -17.61
C GLU A 94 -16.12 -1.03 -16.15
N LEU A 95 -15.21 -0.40 -15.39
CA LEU A 95 -15.08 -0.59 -13.94
C LEU A 95 -16.20 0.11 -13.14
N GLU A 96 -16.92 1.03 -13.74
CA GLU A 96 -18.05 1.69 -13.09
C GLU A 96 -19.11 0.66 -12.69
N GLY A 97 -19.61 0.75 -11.47
CA GLY A 97 -20.53 -0.22 -10.88
C GLY A 97 -19.89 -1.53 -10.39
N LYS A 98 -18.58 -1.73 -10.59
CA LYS A 98 -17.85 -2.93 -10.14
C LYS A 98 -17.47 -2.84 -8.66
N THR A 99 -17.08 -4.00 -8.10
CA THR A 99 -16.61 -4.13 -6.73
C THR A 99 -15.06 -4.15 -6.70
N VAL A 100 -14.47 -3.32 -5.85
CA VAL A 100 -13.01 -3.23 -5.70
C VAL A 100 -12.58 -3.39 -4.24
N ALA A 101 -11.59 -4.25 -3.99
CA ALA A 101 -10.90 -4.36 -2.72
C ALA A 101 -9.76 -3.34 -2.65
N VAL A 102 -9.78 -2.48 -1.64
CA VAL A 102 -8.76 -1.45 -1.42
C VAL A 102 -8.47 -1.37 0.08
N PRO A 103 -7.22 -1.48 0.53
CA PRO A 103 -6.87 -1.17 1.92
C PRO A 103 -6.95 0.35 2.12
N LEU A 104 -8.06 0.82 2.70
CA LEU A 104 -8.38 2.25 2.81
C LEU A 104 -7.35 3.02 3.63
N ASN A 105 -7.19 4.30 3.32
CA ASN A 105 -6.23 5.22 3.95
C ASN A 105 -4.77 4.80 3.82
N THR A 106 -4.44 3.92 2.87
CA THR A 106 -3.08 3.48 2.56
C THR A 106 -2.58 4.10 1.25
N MET A 107 -1.34 3.77 0.88
CA MET A 107 -0.81 4.14 -0.43
C MET A 107 -1.53 3.43 -1.59
N ALA A 108 -2.10 2.24 -1.37
CA ALA A 108 -2.92 1.57 -2.39
C ALA A 108 -4.23 2.33 -2.65
N ASP A 109 -4.88 2.87 -1.61
CA ASP A 109 -6.05 3.74 -1.76
C ASP A 109 -5.70 5.02 -2.53
N PHE A 110 -4.61 5.68 -2.15
CA PHE A 110 -4.12 6.84 -2.90
C PHE A 110 -3.87 6.52 -4.37
N SER A 111 -3.17 5.41 -4.63
CA SER A 111 -2.86 4.93 -5.98
C SER A 111 -4.13 4.60 -6.77
N PHE A 112 -5.08 3.90 -6.15
CA PHE A 112 -6.39 3.60 -6.73
C PHE A 112 -7.09 4.88 -7.21
N ARG A 113 -7.26 5.86 -6.31
CA ARG A 113 -7.94 7.13 -6.65
C ARG A 113 -7.25 7.88 -7.78
N LYS A 114 -5.91 7.90 -7.77
CA LYS A 114 -5.12 8.54 -8.83
C LYS A 114 -5.23 7.81 -10.17
N GLN A 115 -5.19 6.48 -10.17
CA GLN A 115 -5.35 5.68 -11.38
C GLN A 115 -6.77 5.86 -11.97
N MET A 116 -7.81 5.75 -11.13
CA MET A 116 -9.20 5.96 -11.59
C MET A 116 -9.42 7.36 -12.15
N ALA A 117 -8.89 8.40 -11.50
CA ALA A 117 -8.97 9.77 -12.01
C ALA A 117 -8.23 9.93 -13.36
N ALA A 118 -7.05 9.34 -13.51
CA ALA A 118 -6.29 9.38 -14.76
C ALA A 118 -7.00 8.65 -15.91
N LEU A 119 -7.77 7.60 -15.59
CA LEU A 119 -8.54 6.79 -16.53
C LEU A 119 -9.99 7.31 -16.74
N ASN A 120 -10.36 8.43 -16.11
CA ASN A 120 -11.71 9.03 -16.14
C ASN A 120 -12.82 8.07 -15.66
N VAL A 121 -12.55 7.22 -14.68
CA VAL A 121 -13.52 6.31 -14.06
C VAL A 121 -14.22 7.01 -12.89
N ASP A 122 -15.55 7.00 -12.89
CA ASP A 122 -16.36 7.51 -11.77
C ASP A 122 -16.41 6.49 -10.63
N THR A 123 -15.57 6.68 -9.62
CA THR A 123 -15.49 5.81 -8.45
C THR A 123 -16.72 5.89 -7.53
N SER A 124 -17.58 6.90 -7.69
CA SER A 124 -18.81 7.02 -6.89
C SER A 124 -19.83 5.92 -7.19
N THR A 125 -19.72 5.32 -8.36
CA THR A 125 -20.57 4.20 -8.81
C THR A 125 -20.04 2.84 -8.35
N MET A 126 -18.78 2.75 -7.89
CA MET A 126 -18.14 1.51 -7.51
C MET A 126 -18.46 1.12 -6.06
N THR A 127 -18.45 -0.18 -5.79
CA THR A 127 -18.49 -0.72 -4.42
C THR A 127 -17.06 -0.90 -3.92
N ILE A 128 -16.63 -0.03 -3.00
CA ILE A 128 -15.27 -0.11 -2.42
C ILE A 128 -15.34 -0.92 -1.13
N VAL A 129 -14.57 -2.01 -1.05
CA VAL A 129 -14.49 -2.88 0.12
C VAL A 129 -13.11 -2.70 0.76
N ASP A 130 -13.09 -2.35 2.06
CA ASP A 130 -11.84 -2.22 2.82
C ASP A 130 -11.29 -3.61 3.14
N GLN A 131 -10.20 -3.98 2.52
CA GLN A 131 -9.53 -5.26 2.72
C GLN A 131 -8.01 -5.10 2.75
N ALA A 132 -7.37 -5.80 3.68
CA ALA A 132 -5.91 -5.92 3.69
C ALA A 132 -5.40 -6.62 2.40
N PRO A 133 -4.17 -6.36 1.95
CA PRO A 133 -3.66 -6.92 0.69
C PRO A 133 -3.79 -8.43 0.52
N PRO A 134 -3.53 -9.29 1.54
CA PRO A 134 -3.75 -10.73 1.40
C PRO A 134 -5.21 -11.10 1.15
N ASP A 135 -6.15 -10.43 1.86
CA ASP A 135 -7.58 -10.69 1.72
C ASP A 135 -8.10 -10.21 0.37
N GLY A 136 -7.65 -9.02 -0.07
CA GLY A 136 -7.97 -8.48 -1.40
C GLY A 136 -7.48 -9.36 -2.54
N ALA A 137 -6.26 -9.93 -2.42
CA ALA A 137 -5.73 -10.87 -3.39
C ALA A 137 -6.54 -12.18 -3.44
N ALA A 138 -6.96 -12.69 -2.29
CA ALA A 138 -7.84 -13.86 -2.19
C ALA A 138 -9.21 -13.59 -2.82
N SER A 139 -9.84 -12.44 -2.50
CA SER A 139 -11.13 -12.02 -3.05
C SER A 139 -11.10 -11.80 -4.57
N LEU A 140 -9.97 -11.33 -5.11
CA LEU A 140 -9.78 -11.24 -6.56
C LEU A 140 -9.73 -12.65 -7.21
N THR A 141 -9.03 -13.57 -6.54
CA THR A 141 -8.85 -14.94 -7.03
C THR A 141 -10.14 -15.74 -7.02
N ASP A 142 -10.96 -15.60 -5.99
CA ASP A 142 -12.25 -16.32 -5.87
C ASP A 142 -13.41 -15.62 -6.60
N GLY A 143 -13.19 -14.42 -7.13
CA GLY A 143 -14.18 -13.66 -7.88
C GLY A 143 -15.16 -12.84 -7.02
N SER A 144 -14.93 -12.74 -5.72
CA SER A 144 -15.75 -11.92 -4.81
C SER A 144 -15.61 -10.42 -5.09
N VAL A 145 -14.50 -10.01 -5.71
CA VAL A 145 -14.29 -8.65 -6.21
C VAL A 145 -13.83 -8.66 -7.67
N ASP A 146 -14.09 -7.59 -8.38
CA ASP A 146 -13.74 -7.42 -9.80
C ASP A 146 -12.33 -6.83 -9.97
N MET A 147 -11.88 -6.08 -8.97
CA MET A 147 -10.55 -5.45 -8.94
C MET A 147 -10.02 -5.46 -7.50
N ALA A 148 -8.69 -5.53 -7.35
CA ALA A 148 -8.01 -5.38 -6.07
C ALA A 148 -6.77 -4.49 -6.21
N CYS A 149 -6.63 -3.49 -5.33
CA CYS A 149 -5.44 -2.65 -5.25
C CYS A 149 -4.54 -3.16 -4.14
N ILE A 150 -3.33 -3.57 -4.48
CA ILE A 150 -2.50 -4.45 -3.66
C ILE A 150 -1.11 -3.84 -3.47
N PHE A 151 -0.50 -4.11 -2.34
CA PHE A 151 0.94 -3.97 -2.08
C PHE A 151 1.47 -5.22 -1.39
N GLY A 152 2.79 -5.37 -1.37
CA GLY A 152 3.45 -6.56 -0.82
C GLY A 152 3.69 -7.64 -1.88
N GLY A 153 4.86 -8.26 -1.82
CA GLY A 153 5.34 -9.15 -2.88
C GLY A 153 4.51 -10.43 -3.05
N ALA A 154 4.09 -11.06 -1.95
CA ALA A 154 3.30 -12.29 -1.99
C ALA A 154 1.87 -12.01 -2.49
N SER A 155 1.21 -10.99 -1.92
CA SER A 155 -0.16 -10.60 -2.31
C SER A 155 -0.22 -10.11 -3.76
N ALA A 156 0.76 -9.29 -4.20
CA ALA A 156 0.83 -8.83 -5.59
C ALA A 156 1.07 -9.97 -6.58
N LYS A 157 1.84 -11.00 -6.19
CA LYS A 157 2.02 -12.20 -7.02
C LYS A 157 0.70 -12.96 -7.20
N ILE A 158 -0.03 -13.20 -6.11
CA ILE A 158 -1.34 -13.88 -6.16
C ILE A 158 -2.32 -13.09 -7.03
N ALA A 159 -2.42 -11.77 -6.82
CA ALA A 159 -3.30 -10.92 -7.62
C ALA A 159 -2.91 -10.90 -9.11
N GLY A 160 -1.60 -10.90 -9.42
CA GLY A 160 -1.10 -10.97 -10.79
C GLY A 160 -1.33 -12.31 -11.51
N GLU A 161 -1.54 -13.40 -10.75
CA GLU A 161 -1.95 -14.70 -11.30
C GLU A 161 -3.46 -14.74 -11.62
N ALA A 162 -4.28 -13.96 -10.89
CA ALA A 162 -5.73 -13.89 -11.04
C ALA A 162 -6.20 -12.77 -11.98
N GLY A 163 -5.39 -11.75 -12.21
CA GLY A 163 -5.77 -10.56 -12.95
C GLY A 163 -4.60 -9.88 -13.65
N VAL A 164 -4.90 -8.72 -14.24
CA VAL A 164 -3.93 -7.89 -14.94
C VAL A 164 -3.92 -6.47 -14.36
N PRO A 165 -2.76 -5.79 -14.27
CA PRO A 165 -2.71 -4.40 -13.84
C PRO A 165 -3.53 -3.52 -14.79
N ILE A 166 -4.38 -2.64 -14.24
CA ILE A 166 -5.21 -1.73 -15.04
C ILE A 166 -4.39 -0.65 -15.74
N MET A 167 -3.24 -0.28 -15.17
CA MET A 167 -2.27 0.64 -15.76
C MET A 167 -0.88 0.01 -15.73
N SER A 168 -0.15 0.14 -16.83
CA SER A 168 1.27 -0.21 -16.89
C SER A 168 2.12 0.78 -16.06
N SER A 169 3.37 0.38 -15.73
CA SER A 169 4.34 1.26 -15.07
C SER A 169 4.57 2.56 -15.86
N GLN A 170 4.57 2.50 -17.19
CA GLN A 170 4.77 3.70 -18.01
C GLN A 170 3.57 4.65 -17.92
N GLU A 171 2.34 4.13 -18.01
CA GLU A 171 1.11 4.95 -17.87
C GLU A 171 1.05 5.62 -16.49
N LYS A 172 1.43 4.92 -15.42
CA LYS A 172 1.51 5.50 -14.07
C LYS A 172 2.54 6.62 -13.99
N LYS A 173 3.72 6.44 -14.58
CA LYS A 173 4.76 7.49 -14.66
C LYS A 173 4.28 8.72 -15.43
N ASP A 174 3.67 8.51 -16.58
CA ASP A 174 3.17 9.59 -17.44
C ASP A 174 2.04 10.37 -16.74
N ALA A 175 1.25 9.70 -15.91
CA ALA A 175 0.24 10.32 -15.06
C ALA A 175 0.80 10.93 -13.76
N GLY A 176 2.10 10.86 -13.51
CA GLY A 176 2.75 11.38 -12.30
C GLY A 176 2.35 10.64 -11.02
N ILE A 177 1.99 9.36 -11.12
CA ILE A 177 1.56 8.54 -9.99
C ILE A 177 2.77 7.77 -9.45
N GLY A 178 3.36 8.28 -8.39
CA GLY A 178 4.47 7.67 -7.68
C GLY A 178 4.44 8.01 -6.21
N SER A 179 5.26 7.38 -5.39
CA SER A 179 5.31 7.63 -3.96
C SER A 179 6.61 7.15 -3.31
N PHE A 180 6.66 7.31 -2.00
CA PHE A 180 7.73 6.81 -1.15
C PHE A 180 7.17 6.41 0.23
N ASP A 181 7.91 5.54 0.90
CA ASP A 181 7.65 5.23 2.30
C ASP A 181 8.61 5.98 3.21
N VAL A 182 8.17 6.23 4.40
CA VAL A 182 8.92 6.99 5.41
C VAL A 182 9.41 6.10 6.55
N ILE A 183 10.46 6.55 7.21
CA ILE A 183 10.81 6.13 8.56
C ILE A 183 10.32 7.24 9.48
N SER A 184 9.48 6.90 10.43
CA SER A 184 8.90 7.86 11.36
C SER A 184 9.11 7.46 12.83
N VAL A 185 9.12 8.48 13.69
CA VAL A 185 9.25 8.35 15.14
C VAL A 185 8.16 9.18 15.82
N THR A 186 7.89 8.89 17.09
CA THR A 186 7.05 9.77 17.93
C THR A 186 7.86 10.97 18.40
N GLU A 187 7.22 12.13 18.50
CA GLU A 187 7.78 13.28 19.24
C GLU A 187 7.56 13.05 20.75
N LYS A 188 8.57 12.50 21.41
CA LYS A 188 8.61 12.38 22.88
C LYS A 188 9.54 13.41 23.47
#